data_7d79b8157f1149554c549f94e64d5acb
#
_entry.id   7d79b8157f1149554c549f94e64d5acb
#
_cell.length_a   1.000
_cell.length_b   1.000
_cell.length_c   1.000
_cell.angle_alpha   90.00
_cell.angle_beta   90.00
_cell.angle_gamma   90.00
#
_symmetry.space_group_name_H-M   'P 1'
#
loop_
_entity.id
_entity.type
_entity.pdbx_description
1 polymer ?
#
loop_
_entity_poly.entity_id
_entity_poly.type
_entity_poly.pdbx_seq_one_letter_code
_entity_poly.pdbx_strand_id
1 'polypeptide(L)' 'MPELSRFEGMIIYMLFRDNKEHNKPHVHVYYGEYKASIGIDGELLAGKLPSKQLKMVVGWLALHEEEAYAAWNLAVAGE' A
#
# COMPACT_ATOMS: atom_id res chain seq x y z
N MET A 1 -5.78 1.38 -12.00
CA MET A 1 -4.94 1.39 -10.81
C MET A 1 -5.62 2.23 -9.73
N PRO A 2 -6.25 1.61 -8.76
CA PRO A 2 -6.98 2.37 -7.75
C PRO A 2 -6.05 3.08 -6.77
N GLU A 3 -6.22 4.38 -6.69
CA GLU A 3 -5.53 5.18 -5.68
C GLU A 3 -6.36 5.18 -4.42
N LEU A 4 -5.77 4.78 -3.29
CA LEU A 4 -6.47 4.71 -2.01
C LEU A 4 -6.41 6.03 -1.27
N SER A 5 -5.27 6.71 -1.32
CA SER A 5 -5.10 7.97 -0.62
C SER A 5 -3.89 8.72 -1.16
N ARG A 6 -3.88 10.02 -0.92
CA ARG A 6 -2.78 10.89 -1.31
C ARG A 6 -2.60 11.94 -0.23
N PHE A 7 -1.44 11.92 0.43
CA PHE A 7 -1.15 12.89 1.50
C PHE A 7 0.36 13.01 1.71
N GLU A 8 0.77 14.16 2.17
CA GLU A 8 2.18 14.44 2.50
C GLU A 8 3.15 14.08 1.37
N GLY A 9 2.72 14.34 0.12
CA GLY A 9 3.55 14.03 -1.05
C GLY A 9 3.60 12.57 -1.44
N MET A 10 2.85 11.71 -0.73
CA MET A 10 2.79 10.29 -1.03
C MET A 10 1.50 9.90 -1.72
N ILE A 11 1.57 8.88 -2.55
CA ILE A 11 0.40 8.28 -3.18
C ILE A 11 0.36 6.81 -2.76
N ILE A 12 -0.76 6.40 -2.14
CA ILE A 12 -0.97 5.01 -1.74
C ILE A 12 -1.98 4.41 -2.71
N TYR A 13 -1.61 3.29 -3.35
CA TYR A 13 -2.45 2.68 -4.38
C TYR A 13 -2.33 1.15 -4.35
N MET A 14 -3.25 0.49 -5.05
CA MET A 14 -3.23 -0.96 -5.26
C MET A 14 -3.20 -1.27 -6.74
N LEU A 15 -2.58 -2.40 -7.10
CA LEU A 15 -2.57 -2.90 -8.48
C LEU A 15 -3.55 -4.06 -8.59
N PHE A 16 -4.20 -4.18 -9.76
CA PHE A 16 -5.08 -5.31 -10.02
C PHE A 16 -4.28 -6.61 -10.09
N ARG A 17 -4.81 -7.66 -9.44
CA ARG A 17 -4.21 -9.00 -9.46
C ARG A 17 -2.77 -9.00 -9.02
N ASP A 18 -2.45 -8.19 -8.03
CA ASP A 18 -1.09 -7.99 -7.56
C ASP A 18 -0.72 -9.02 -6.49
N ASN A 19 -1.00 -10.30 -6.76
CA ASN A 19 -0.69 -11.37 -5.82
C ASN A 19 0.32 -12.39 -6.35
N LYS A 20 0.99 -12.07 -7.47
CA LYS A 20 1.95 -12.98 -8.09
C LYS A 20 3.28 -13.02 -7.35
N GLU A 21 3.79 -11.88 -6.94
CA GLU A 21 5.07 -11.78 -6.24
C GLU A 21 4.90 -11.85 -4.74
N HIS A 22 3.83 -11.24 -4.24
CA HIS A 22 3.53 -11.18 -2.82
C HIS A 22 2.10 -11.66 -2.60
N ASN A 23 1.93 -12.81 -1.98
CA ASN A 23 0.61 -13.34 -1.64
C ASN A 23 -0.02 -12.58 -0.48
N LYS A 24 0.79 -11.85 0.27
CA LYS A 24 0.33 -11.08 1.41
C LYS A 24 -0.39 -9.81 0.96
N PRO A 25 -1.56 -9.49 1.52
CA PRO A 25 -2.24 -8.24 1.19
C PRO A 25 -1.34 -7.03 1.42
N HIS A 26 -1.19 -6.19 0.40
CA HIS A 26 -0.26 -5.07 0.46
C HIS A 26 -0.70 -3.91 -0.43
N VAL A 27 -0.11 -2.76 -0.17
CA VAL A 27 -0.30 -1.55 -0.97
C VAL A 27 1.04 -1.11 -1.54
N HIS A 28 0.98 -0.26 -2.55
CA HIS A 28 2.15 0.38 -3.13
C HIS A 28 2.15 1.85 -2.76
N VAL A 29 3.33 2.42 -2.54
CA VAL A 29 3.48 3.82 -2.18
C VAL A 29 4.52 4.46 -3.08
N TYR A 30 4.19 5.61 -3.65
CA TYR A 30 5.15 6.48 -4.33
C TYR A 30 5.37 7.73 -3.48
N TYR A 31 6.64 8.11 -3.33
CA TYR A 31 7.03 9.34 -2.67
C TYR A 31 8.27 9.88 -3.38
N GLY A 32 8.09 10.87 -4.26
CA GLY A 32 9.19 11.38 -5.07
C GLY A 32 9.86 10.26 -5.86
N GLU A 33 11.13 10.03 -5.59
CA GLU A 33 11.90 8.95 -6.22
C GLU A 33 11.72 7.61 -5.54
N TYR A 34 11.09 7.59 -4.37
CA TYR A 34 10.92 6.38 -3.58
C TYR A 34 9.70 5.61 -4.01
N LYS A 35 9.81 4.31 -3.89
CA LYS A 35 8.71 3.38 -4.18
C LYS A 35 8.84 2.20 -3.23
N ALA A 36 7.72 1.80 -2.66
CA ALA A 36 7.71 0.70 -1.70
C ALA A 36 6.43 -0.11 -1.78
N SER A 37 6.53 -1.39 -1.40
CA SER A 37 5.39 -2.26 -1.21
C SER A 37 5.29 -2.54 0.28
N ILE A 38 4.13 -2.26 0.88
CA ILE A 38 3.95 -2.35 2.31
C ILE A 38 2.72 -3.18 2.61
N GLY A 39 2.87 -4.21 3.44
CA GLY A 39 1.75 -5.04 3.87
C GLY A 39 0.71 -4.21 4.60
N ILE A 40 -0.55 -4.59 4.47
CA ILE A 40 -1.62 -3.88 5.18
C ILE A 40 -1.40 -3.93 6.68
N ASP A 41 -0.69 -4.94 7.17
CA ASP A 41 -0.31 -5.05 8.57
C ASP A 41 0.89 -4.16 8.95
N GLY A 42 1.45 -3.43 7.99
CA GLY A 42 2.55 -2.50 8.25
C GLY A 42 3.94 -3.00 7.90
N GLU A 43 4.07 -4.22 7.42
CA GLU A 43 5.38 -4.79 7.09
C GLU A 43 5.91 -4.27 5.74
N LEU A 44 7.14 -3.78 5.71
CA LEU A 44 7.79 -3.38 4.47
C LEU A 44 8.20 -4.62 3.70
N LEU A 45 7.59 -4.84 2.54
CA LEU A 45 7.83 -6.04 1.73
C LEU A 45 8.92 -5.84 0.67
N ALA A 46 8.97 -4.65 0.08
CA ALA A 46 9.94 -4.36 -0.98
C ALA A 46 10.12 -2.85 -1.12
N GLY A 47 11.25 -2.44 -1.71
CA GLY A 47 11.53 -1.03 -1.92
C GLY A 47 11.94 -0.32 -0.64
N LYS A 48 11.81 1.00 -0.63
CA LYS A 48 12.13 1.78 0.56
C LYS A 48 11.40 3.11 0.58
N LEU A 49 11.23 3.65 1.79
CA LEU A 49 10.73 4.99 2.04
C LEU A 49 11.56 5.59 3.17
N PRO A 50 11.70 6.91 3.22
CA PRO A 50 12.29 7.53 4.41
C PRO A 50 11.50 7.14 5.66
N SER A 51 12.18 7.04 6.78
CA SER A 51 11.59 6.57 8.03
C SER A 51 10.30 7.32 8.41
N LYS A 52 10.29 8.63 8.25
CA LYS A 52 9.11 9.45 8.57
C LYS A 52 7.92 9.06 7.71
N GLN A 53 8.13 8.93 6.40
CA GLN A 53 7.05 8.59 5.48
C GLN A 53 6.55 7.18 5.70
N LEU A 54 7.47 6.25 5.99
CA LEU A 54 7.09 4.88 6.30
C LEU A 54 6.17 4.81 7.52
N LYS A 55 6.51 5.55 8.57
CA LYS A 55 5.67 5.61 9.78
C LYS A 55 4.29 6.19 9.48
N MET A 56 4.22 7.18 8.62
CA MET A 56 2.95 7.79 8.24
C MET A 56 2.06 6.81 7.49
N VAL A 57 2.64 6.04 6.58
CA VAL A 57 1.88 5.01 5.84
C VAL A 57 1.41 3.91 6.78
N VAL A 58 2.26 3.44 7.67
CA VAL A 58 1.90 2.41 8.64
C VAL A 58 0.75 2.90 9.52
N GLY A 59 0.81 4.15 9.97
CA GLY A 59 -0.28 4.74 10.75
C GLY A 59 -1.58 4.85 9.96
N TRP A 60 -1.49 5.27 8.69
CA TRP A 60 -2.66 5.34 7.81
C TRP A 60 -3.29 3.95 7.64
N LEU A 61 -2.45 2.93 7.40
CA LEU A 61 -2.94 1.56 7.23
C LEU A 61 -3.64 1.06 8.50
N ALA A 62 -3.11 1.39 9.66
CA ALA A 62 -3.74 0.99 10.93
C ALA A 62 -5.13 1.60 11.08
N LEU A 63 -5.31 2.84 10.62
CA LEU A 63 -6.60 3.54 10.71
C LEU A 63 -7.60 3.06 9.66
N HIS A 64 -7.12 2.57 8.52
CA HIS A 64 -7.97 2.19 7.38
C HIS A 64 -7.85 0.72 7.02
N GLU A 65 -7.53 -0.12 7.99
CA GLU A 65 -7.26 -1.53 7.76
C GLU A 65 -8.39 -2.26 7.06
N GLU A 66 -9.62 -2.10 7.55
CA GLU A 66 -10.78 -2.78 6.95
C GLU A 66 -11.00 -2.38 5.50
N GLU A 67 -10.90 -1.07 5.23
CA GLU A 67 -11.07 -0.56 3.87
C GLU A 67 -9.97 -1.06 2.95
N ALA A 68 -8.74 -1.15 3.46
CA ALA A 68 -7.62 -1.63 2.67
C ALA A 68 -7.77 -3.11 2.33
N TYR A 69 -8.22 -3.93 3.27
CA TYR A 69 -8.46 -5.35 3.00
C TYR A 69 -9.60 -5.54 1.99
N ALA A 70 -10.67 -4.75 2.10
CA ALA A 70 -11.77 -4.80 1.14
C ALA A 70 -11.29 -4.44 -0.27
N ALA A 71 -10.47 -3.39 -0.37
CA ALA A 71 -9.90 -2.98 -1.65
C ALA A 71 -8.96 -4.05 -2.20
N TRP A 72 -8.19 -4.72 -1.34
CA TRP A 72 -7.31 -5.81 -1.75
C TRP A 72 -8.10 -6.96 -2.37
N ASN A 73 -9.19 -7.36 -1.72
CA ASN A 73 -10.01 -8.45 -2.24
C ASN A 73 -10.54 -8.14 -3.63
N LEU A 74 -10.97 -6.91 -3.87
CA LEU A 74 -11.44 -6.49 -5.20
C LEU A 74 -10.29 -6.46 -6.21
N ALA A 75 -9.14 -5.95 -5.81
CA ALA A 75 -7.99 -5.85 -6.70
C ALA A 75 -7.48 -7.22 -7.12
N VAL A 76 -7.44 -8.18 -6.20
CA VAL A 76 -6.98 -9.54 -6.49
C VAL A 76 -7.98 -10.25 -7.41
N ALA A 77 -9.27 -9.99 -7.25
CA ALA A 77 -10.30 -10.56 -8.10
C ALA A 77 -10.30 -9.93 -9.50
N GLY A 78 -9.58 -8.84 -9.72
CA GLY A 78 -9.54 -8.17 -11.02
C GLY A 78 -10.72 -7.27 -11.29
N GLU A 79 -11.34 -6.79 -10.25
CA GLU A 79 -12.58 -5.99 -10.37
C GLU A 79 -12.35 -4.49 -10.16
#